data_1983f4812d2b3828e18fa2604f2e68da
#
_entry.id   1983f4812d2b3828e18fa2604f2e68da
#
_cell.length_a   1.000
_cell.length_b   1.000
_cell.length_c   1.000
_cell.angle_alpha   90.00
_cell.angle_beta   90.00
_cell.angle_gamma   90.00
#
_symmetry.space_group_name_H-M   'P 1'
#
loop_
_entity.id
_entity.type
_entity.pdbx_description
1 polymer ?
#
loop_
_entity_poly.entity_id
_entity_poly.type
_entity_poly.pdbx_seq_one_letter_code
_entity_poly.pdbx_strand_id
1 'polypeptide(L)'
;IYYGDESARRLGPSGSDPQQGTRSSMNWEAQRQPEIAALLEHWRTLGQFRARHPAIGAGRHERLSSRPYAFARSLGEDQVVIVQGP
;
A
#
# COMPACT_ATOMS: atom_id res chain seq x y z
N ILE A 1 5.28 4.79 -1.33
CA ILE A 1 3.93 5.04 -1.88
C ILE A 1 3.90 6.46 -2.43
N TYR A 2 3.48 6.60 -3.66
CA TYR A 2 3.33 7.91 -4.28
C TYR A 2 1.89 8.39 -4.11
N TYR A 3 1.70 9.71 -4.04
CA TYR A 3 0.36 10.25 -3.79
C TYR A 3 -0.63 9.79 -4.86
N GLY A 4 -1.79 9.32 -4.42
CA GLY A 4 -2.85 8.84 -5.30
C GLY A 4 -2.81 7.34 -5.59
N ASP A 5 -1.76 6.62 -5.18
CA ASP A 5 -1.73 5.16 -5.33
C ASP A 5 -2.92 4.52 -4.62
N GLU A 6 -3.23 5.01 -3.42
CA GLU A 6 -4.31 4.50 -2.59
C GLU A 6 -5.71 4.74 -3.18
N SER A 7 -5.81 5.64 -4.15
CA SER A 7 -7.07 5.97 -4.81
C SER A 7 -7.05 5.67 -6.30
N ALA A 8 -6.11 4.86 -6.75
CA ALA A 8 -5.96 4.47 -8.15
C ALA A 8 -5.88 5.67 -9.10
N ARG A 9 -5.20 6.74 -8.68
CA ARG A 9 -5.02 7.94 -9.49
C ARG A 9 -4.33 7.59 -10.81
N ARG A 10 -4.92 7.98 -11.90
CA ARG A 10 -4.34 7.75 -13.22
C ARG A 10 -3.40 8.89 -13.59
N LEU A 11 -2.48 8.62 -14.49
CA LEU A 11 -1.64 9.66 -15.07
C LEU A 11 -2.53 10.67 -15.80
N GLY A 12 -2.26 11.94 -15.55
CA GLY A 12 -2.98 13.02 -16.22
C GLY A 12 -2.45 13.26 -17.63
N PRO A 13 -2.95 14.32 -18.29
CA PRO A 13 -2.43 14.70 -19.60
C PRO A 13 -0.93 14.95 -19.56
N SER A 14 -0.20 14.37 -20.50
CA SER A 14 1.26 14.40 -20.51
C SER A 14 1.85 15.59 -21.26
N GLY A 15 1.01 16.42 -21.89
CA GLY A 15 1.48 17.46 -22.81
C GLY A 15 2.41 18.51 -22.21
N SER A 16 2.24 18.83 -20.93
CA SER A 16 3.07 19.81 -20.24
C SER A 16 3.83 19.24 -19.05
N ASP A 17 3.68 17.94 -18.80
CA ASP A 17 4.31 17.28 -17.65
C ASP A 17 5.39 16.31 -18.16
N PRO A 18 6.69 16.64 -17.97
CA PRO A 18 7.77 15.77 -18.42
C PRO A 18 7.80 14.43 -17.68
N GLN A 19 7.04 14.29 -16.61
CA GLN A 19 6.91 13.05 -15.84
C GLN A 19 5.69 12.26 -16.25
N GLN A 20 5.12 12.52 -17.42
CA GLN A 20 4.00 11.77 -18.01
C GLN A 20 2.73 11.78 -17.14
N GLY A 21 2.46 12.92 -16.52
CA GLY A 21 1.27 13.08 -15.70
C GLY A 21 1.42 12.61 -14.26
N THR A 22 2.61 12.20 -13.83
CA THR A 22 2.83 11.77 -12.44
C THR A 22 2.61 12.90 -11.44
N ARG A 23 2.66 14.15 -11.89
CA ARG A 23 2.43 15.33 -11.04
C ARG A 23 1.05 15.94 -11.24
N SER A 24 0.13 15.21 -11.84
CA SER A 24 -1.24 15.69 -12.04
C SER A 24 -1.96 15.89 -10.71
N SER A 25 -3.07 16.62 -10.76
CA SER A 25 -3.89 16.85 -9.57
C SER A 25 -4.42 15.55 -8.98
N MET A 26 -4.69 15.57 -7.67
CA MET A 26 -5.30 14.45 -6.99
C MET A 26 -6.70 14.18 -7.55
N ASN A 27 -7.08 12.92 -7.64
CA ASN A 27 -8.37 12.46 -8.17
C ASN A 27 -9.47 12.50 -7.11
N TRP A 28 -9.77 13.69 -6.58
CA TRP A 28 -10.72 13.83 -5.48
C TRP A 28 -12.12 13.31 -5.80
N GLU A 29 -12.62 13.58 -7.01
CA GLU A 29 -13.96 13.16 -7.40
C GLU A 29 -14.06 11.65 -7.60
N ALA A 30 -13.01 11.03 -8.15
CA ALA A 30 -12.98 9.58 -8.36
C ALA A 30 -13.09 8.81 -7.06
N GLN A 31 -12.68 9.40 -5.94
CA GLN A 31 -12.71 8.76 -4.63
C GLN A 31 -14.13 8.47 -4.13
N ARG A 32 -15.15 9.06 -4.77
CA ARG A 32 -16.56 8.79 -4.46
C ARG A 32 -17.09 7.53 -5.14
N GLN A 33 -16.37 7.01 -6.14
CA GLN A 33 -16.77 5.78 -6.82
C GLN A 33 -16.60 4.58 -5.86
N PRO A 34 -17.55 3.62 -5.84
CA PRO A 34 -17.52 2.53 -4.87
C PRO A 34 -16.23 1.71 -4.89
N GLU A 35 -15.72 1.37 -6.07
CA GLU A 35 -14.48 0.59 -6.17
C GLU A 35 -13.26 1.37 -5.67
N ILE A 36 -13.22 2.68 -5.87
CA ILE A 36 -12.12 3.52 -5.36
C ILE A 36 -12.25 3.70 -3.86
N ALA A 37 -13.47 3.90 -3.36
CA ALA A 37 -13.72 4.00 -1.93
C ALA A 37 -13.31 2.71 -1.20
N ALA A 38 -13.58 1.54 -1.81
CA ALA A 38 -13.17 0.25 -1.26
C ALA A 38 -11.65 0.11 -1.23
N LEU A 39 -10.96 0.57 -2.27
CA LEU A 39 -9.51 0.57 -2.32
C LEU A 39 -8.91 1.46 -1.23
N LEU A 40 -9.45 2.66 -1.05
CA LEU A 40 -9.02 3.56 0.02
C LEU A 40 -9.20 2.93 1.39
N GLU A 41 -10.33 2.26 1.61
CA GLU A 41 -10.57 1.59 2.89
C GLU A 41 -9.58 0.45 3.12
N HIS A 42 -9.23 -0.28 2.07
CA HIS A 42 -8.21 -1.32 2.14
C HIS A 42 -6.86 -0.73 2.58
N TRP A 43 -6.44 0.36 1.96
CA TRP A 43 -5.19 1.03 2.33
C TRP A 43 -5.23 1.55 3.76
N ARG A 44 -6.37 2.09 4.17
CA ARG A 44 -6.54 2.58 5.56
C ARG A 44 -6.39 1.44 6.56
N THR A 45 -7.03 0.31 6.28
CA THR A 45 -6.96 -0.88 7.12
C THR A 45 -5.54 -1.39 7.25
N LEU A 46 -4.79 -1.46 6.14
CA LEU A 46 -3.39 -1.87 6.17
C LEU A 46 -2.51 -0.88 6.94
N GLY A 47 -2.76 0.41 6.77
CA GLY A 47 -2.02 1.44 7.49
C GLY A 47 -2.24 1.38 9.00
N GLN A 48 -3.48 1.16 9.42
CA GLN A 48 -3.83 1.00 10.83
C GLN A 48 -3.21 -0.28 11.41
N PHE A 49 -3.24 -1.36 10.66
CA PHE A 49 -2.58 -2.61 11.05
C PHE A 49 -1.09 -2.38 11.27
N ARG A 50 -0.44 -1.73 10.32
CA ARG A 50 0.99 -1.41 10.42
C ARG A 50 1.28 -0.54 11.65
N ALA A 51 0.43 0.42 11.95
CA ALA A 51 0.61 1.29 13.11
C ALA A 51 0.54 0.53 14.44
N ARG A 52 -0.26 -0.55 14.49
CA ARG A 52 -0.38 -1.39 15.67
C ARG A 52 0.73 -2.43 15.80
N HIS A 53 1.48 -2.68 14.73
CA HIS A 53 2.48 -3.75 14.69
C HIS A 53 3.86 -3.20 14.34
N PRO A 54 4.60 -2.68 15.33
CA PRO A 54 5.94 -2.12 15.07
C PRO A 54 6.91 -3.12 14.46
N ALA A 55 6.65 -4.43 14.59
CA ALA A 55 7.46 -5.46 13.96
C ALA A 55 7.53 -5.30 12.43
N ILE A 56 6.50 -4.76 11.79
CA ILE A 56 6.47 -4.61 10.34
C ILE A 56 7.56 -3.65 9.87
N GLY A 57 7.72 -2.51 10.55
CA GLY A 57 8.68 -1.50 10.16
C GLY A 57 10.08 -1.71 10.71
N ALA A 58 10.19 -2.23 11.95
CA ALA A 58 11.43 -2.29 12.69
C ALA A 58 11.84 -3.70 13.11
N GLY A 59 11.04 -4.70 12.77
CA GLY A 59 11.28 -6.06 13.23
C GLY A 59 12.34 -6.81 12.42
N ARG A 60 12.77 -7.94 12.99
CA ARG A 60 13.64 -8.88 12.31
C ARG A 60 12.85 -9.61 11.22
N HIS A 61 13.46 -9.77 10.07
CA HIS A 61 12.85 -10.45 8.91
C HIS A 61 13.29 -11.90 8.83
N GLU A 62 12.35 -12.81 8.61
CA GLU A 62 12.63 -14.22 8.39
C GLU A 62 11.74 -14.76 7.27
N ARG A 63 12.35 -15.26 6.20
CA ARG A 63 11.61 -15.89 5.11
C ARG A 63 11.11 -17.26 5.56
N LEU A 64 9.82 -17.52 5.39
CA LEU A 64 9.16 -18.77 5.76
C LEU A 64 8.93 -19.69 4.58
N SER A 65 8.62 -19.12 3.41
CA SER A 65 8.29 -19.88 2.21
C SER A 65 8.66 -19.09 0.97
N SER A 66 9.01 -19.80 -0.11
CA SER A 66 9.28 -19.18 -1.41
C SER A 66 8.05 -19.14 -2.32
N ARG A 67 7.13 -20.12 -2.17
CA ARG A 67 5.92 -20.22 -3.01
C ARG A 67 4.76 -20.79 -2.20
N PRO A 68 3.78 -19.98 -1.82
CA PRO A 68 3.78 -18.52 -1.96
C PRO A 68 4.89 -17.87 -1.15
N TYR A 69 5.30 -16.69 -1.54
CA TYR A 69 6.29 -15.98 -0.74
C TYR A 69 5.68 -15.59 0.60
N ALA A 70 6.34 -16.02 1.66
CA ALA A 70 5.86 -15.73 3.01
C ALA A 70 7.03 -15.39 3.91
N PHE A 71 6.83 -14.43 4.80
CA PHE A 71 7.87 -14.04 5.74
C PHE A 71 7.26 -13.59 7.06
N ALA A 72 8.06 -13.67 8.10
CA ALA A 72 7.70 -13.18 9.42
C ALA A 72 8.51 -11.94 9.75
N ARG A 73 7.90 -11.02 10.49
CA ARG A 73 8.57 -9.88 11.10
C ARG A 73 8.34 -9.98 12.60
N SER A 74 9.41 -9.86 13.38
CA SER A 74 9.33 -10.01 14.84
C SER A 74 10.07 -8.90 15.54
N LEU A 75 9.43 -8.31 16.54
CA LEU A 75 10.02 -7.31 17.41
C LEU A 75 9.46 -7.51 18.82
N GLY A 76 10.31 -8.02 19.73
CA GLY A 76 9.84 -8.40 21.06
C GLY A 76 8.74 -9.44 20.97
N GLU A 77 7.60 -9.17 21.58
CA GLU A 77 6.43 -10.06 21.55
C GLU A 77 5.55 -9.84 20.32
N ASP A 78 5.79 -8.76 19.56
CA ASP A 78 5.04 -8.48 18.36
C ASP A 78 5.56 -9.33 17.20
N GLN A 79 4.69 -10.10 16.58
CA GLN A 79 5.05 -10.94 15.46
C GLN A 79 3.96 -10.86 14.39
N VAL A 80 4.36 -10.66 13.15
CA VAL A 80 3.46 -10.60 12.01
C VAL A 80 3.95 -11.55 10.93
N VAL A 81 3.05 -12.33 10.36
CA VAL A 81 3.33 -13.18 9.21
C VAL A 81 2.63 -12.58 7.99
N ILE A 82 3.36 -12.42 6.93
CA ILE A 82 2.84 -11.87 5.67
C ILE A 82 2.99 -12.93 4.59
N VAL A 83 1.87 -13.22 3.91
CA VAL A 83 1.83 -14.15 2.80
C VAL A 83 1.40 -13.38 1.57
N GLN A 84 2.23 -13.43 0.55
CA GLN A 84 1.92 -12.79 -0.72
C GLN A 84 1.20 -13.79 -1.61
N GLY A 85 0.02 -13.42 -2.10
CA GLY A 85 -0.77 -14.27 -2.95
C GLY A 85 -0.10 -14.61 -4.28
N PRO A 86 -0.61 -15.59 -4.99
CA PRO A 86 0.00 -16.09 -6.24
C PRO A 86 0.04 -15.06 -7.34
#